data_00c0d9745231bcda1f878671b3e3d370
#
_entry.id   00c0d9745231bcda1f878671b3e3d370
#
_cell.length_a   1.000
_cell.length_b   1.000
_cell.length_c   1.000
_cell.angle_alpha   90.00
_cell.angle_beta   90.00
_cell.angle_gamma   90.00
#
_symmetry.space_group_name_H-M   'P 1'
#
loop_
_entity.id
_entity.type
_entity.pdbx_description
1 polymer ?
#
loop_
_entity_poly.entity_id
_entity_poly.type
_entity_poly.pdbx_seq_one_letter_code
_entity_poly.pdbx_strand_id
1 'polypeptide(L)'
;DRENTSFMESQNMQSGDAYSVVYTKDASFGMSICYDVRFPKMYQKMTEAGAEILVVVANFTKPTGKAHWQTLLQARAIENACFVIAVDQVGTKTELGFDAYGHTMVIDPWGRVLASIEEDKEACLMVDLDLSLISKVRTQIPILKNEREELEVHAFHE
;
A
#
# COMPACT_ATOMS: atom_id res chain seq x y z
N ASP A 1 8.33 24.77 15.66
CA ASP A 1 8.33 24.41 14.21
C ASP A 1 9.00 23.04 14.02
N ARG A 2 8.33 21.97 14.50
CA ARG A 2 8.76 20.56 14.28
C ARG A 2 8.14 19.91 13.03
N GLU A 3 7.47 20.71 12.20
CA GLU A 3 6.72 20.20 11.04
C GLU A 3 7.54 20.00 9.77
N ASN A 4 8.83 20.33 9.76
CA ASN A 4 9.65 20.37 8.55
C ASN A 4 10.91 19.50 8.62
N THR A 5 10.85 18.33 9.24
CA THR A 5 11.93 17.34 9.15
C THR A 5 11.82 16.60 7.82
N SER A 6 12.55 17.05 6.81
CA SER A 6 12.71 16.27 5.57
C SER A 6 13.57 15.05 5.90
N PHE A 7 12.95 13.89 5.94
CA PHE A 7 13.64 12.62 6.14
C PHE A 7 14.28 12.20 4.81
N MET A 8 15.61 12.29 4.71
CA MET A 8 16.34 11.88 3.51
C MET A 8 16.86 10.44 3.69
N GLU A 9 16.00 9.46 3.46
CA GLU A 9 16.35 8.03 3.54
C GLU A 9 17.51 7.66 2.61
N SER A 10 17.61 8.32 1.46
CA SER A 10 18.66 8.10 0.46
C SER A 10 20.10 8.35 0.95
N GLN A 11 20.27 8.98 2.11
CA GLN A 11 21.60 9.15 2.73
C GLN A 11 22.09 7.85 3.40
N ASN A 12 21.18 6.97 3.80
CA ASN A 12 21.49 5.78 4.59
C ASN A 12 21.04 4.47 3.92
N MET A 13 20.25 4.54 2.85
CA MET A 13 19.68 3.37 2.18
C MET A 13 19.91 3.45 0.68
N GLN A 14 20.33 2.33 0.10
CA GLN A 14 20.42 2.18 -1.35
C GLN A 14 19.04 1.77 -1.90
N SER A 15 18.63 2.39 -3.01
CA SER A 15 17.43 1.99 -3.74
C SER A 15 17.56 0.58 -4.31
N GLY A 16 16.47 -0.18 -4.27
CA GLY A 16 16.36 -1.45 -5.00
C GLY A 16 16.24 -1.23 -6.51
N ASP A 17 16.48 -2.27 -7.27
CA ASP A 17 16.41 -2.30 -8.74
C ASP A 17 15.29 -3.21 -9.28
N ALA A 18 14.52 -3.85 -8.37
CA ALA A 18 13.44 -4.77 -8.73
C ALA A 18 12.27 -4.73 -7.75
N TYR A 19 11.08 -5.04 -8.25
CA TYR A 19 9.89 -5.29 -7.43
C TYR A 19 9.81 -6.78 -7.10
N SER A 20 9.34 -7.12 -5.90
CA SER A 20 9.30 -8.50 -5.42
C SER A 20 7.88 -9.02 -5.31
N VAL A 21 7.63 -10.17 -5.95
CA VAL A 21 6.43 -10.97 -5.74
C VAL A 21 6.85 -12.34 -5.20
N VAL A 22 6.27 -12.73 -4.06
CA VAL A 22 6.54 -14.01 -3.41
C VAL A 22 5.35 -14.93 -3.65
N TYR A 23 5.60 -16.06 -4.28
CA TYR A 23 4.57 -17.08 -4.53
C TYR A 23 4.65 -18.16 -3.45
N THR A 24 3.53 -18.43 -2.81
CA THR A 24 3.38 -19.53 -1.87
C THR A 24 2.34 -20.52 -2.39
N LYS A 25 2.13 -21.62 -1.65
CA LYS A 25 1.08 -22.60 -2.00
C LYS A 25 -0.34 -22.05 -1.81
N ASP A 26 -0.52 -21.02 -0.97
CA ASP A 26 -1.83 -20.54 -0.55
C ASP A 26 -2.19 -19.19 -1.23
N ALA A 27 -1.21 -18.33 -1.49
CA ALA A 27 -1.40 -17.01 -2.13
C ALA A 27 -0.09 -16.45 -2.68
N SER A 28 -0.19 -15.36 -3.46
CA SER A 28 0.95 -14.58 -3.97
C SER A 28 0.97 -13.16 -3.38
N PHE A 29 2.15 -12.72 -2.96
CA PHE A 29 2.35 -11.49 -2.20
C PHE A 29 3.25 -10.51 -2.95
N GLY A 30 2.73 -9.32 -3.26
CA GLY A 30 3.54 -8.18 -3.70
C GLY A 30 4.09 -7.43 -2.49
N MET A 31 5.41 -7.28 -2.40
CA MET A 31 6.09 -6.72 -1.24
C MET A 31 6.48 -5.25 -1.45
N SER A 32 6.15 -4.38 -0.49
CA SER A 32 6.50 -2.97 -0.54
C SER A 32 6.81 -2.40 0.85
N ILE A 33 7.53 -1.28 0.89
CA ILE A 33 7.98 -0.67 2.14
C ILE A 33 7.64 0.82 2.15
N CYS A 34 6.88 1.25 3.14
CA CYS A 34 6.69 2.63 3.57
C CYS A 34 6.36 3.59 2.41
N TYR A 35 7.33 4.38 1.97
CA TYR A 35 7.17 5.40 0.93
C TYR A 35 6.69 4.82 -0.41
N ASP A 36 6.98 3.55 -0.68
CA ASP A 36 6.57 2.84 -1.91
C ASP A 36 5.07 2.90 -2.16
N VAL A 37 4.24 3.02 -1.11
CA VAL A 37 2.80 3.13 -1.25
C VAL A 37 2.37 4.32 -2.13
N ARG A 38 3.26 5.28 -2.38
CA ARG A 38 3.02 6.44 -3.24
C ARG A 38 3.23 6.18 -4.73
N PHE A 39 3.76 5.01 -5.11
CA PHE A 39 4.09 4.66 -6.49
C PHE A 39 3.07 3.68 -7.10
N PRO A 40 1.96 4.12 -7.73
CA PRO A 40 0.92 3.24 -8.24
C PRO A 40 1.43 2.22 -9.25
N LYS A 41 2.32 2.60 -10.15
CA LYS A 41 2.90 1.71 -11.17
C LYS A 41 3.64 0.50 -10.60
N MET A 42 4.26 0.63 -9.41
CA MET A 42 4.89 -0.49 -8.72
C MET A 42 3.86 -1.58 -8.39
N TYR A 43 2.74 -1.19 -7.81
CA TYR A 43 1.66 -2.10 -7.41
C TYR A 43 1.01 -2.76 -8.62
N GLN A 44 0.77 -1.99 -9.67
CA GLN A 44 0.29 -2.50 -10.94
C GLN A 44 1.23 -3.58 -11.49
N LYS A 45 2.54 -3.32 -11.56
CA LYS A 45 3.54 -4.31 -12.05
C LYS A 45 3.58 -5.58 -11.20
N MET A 46 3.48 -5.47 -9.88
CA MET A 46 3.37 -6.64 -9.01
C MET A 46 2.08 -7.43 -9.26
N THR A 47 0.97 -6.75 -9.52
CA THR A 47 -0.32 -7.37 -9.83
C THR A 47 -0.33 -8.05 -11.20
N GLU A 48 0.28 -7.44 -12.21
CA GLU A 48 0.52 -8.04 -13.53
C GLU A 48 1.37 -9.31 -13.42
N ALA A 49 2.35 -9.31 -12.51
CA ALA A 49 3.14 -10.48 -12.16
C ALA A 49 2.38 -11.51 -11.30
N GLY A 50 1.10 -11.31 -11.01
CA GLY A 50 0.24 -12.26 -10.34
C GLY A 50 0.08 -12.07 -8.84
N ALA A 51 0.47 -10.94 -8.26
CA ALA A 51 0.19 -10.66 -6.86
C ALA A 51 -1.32 -10.60 -6.58
N GLU A 52 -1.73 -11.25 -5.49
CA GLU A 52 -3.11 -11.31 -5.00
C GLU A 52 -3.27 -10.46 -3.73
N ILE A 53 -2.21 -10.36 -2.96
CA ILE A 53 -2.13 -9.62 -1.70
C ILE A 53 -0.95 -8.66 -1.79
N LEU A 54 -1.20 -7.39 -1.58
CA LEU A 54 -0.19 -6.33 -1.55
C LEU A 54 0.18 -6.05 -0.09
N VAL A 55 1.43 -6.27 0.26
CA VAL A 55 1.93 -6.07 1.64
C VAL A 55 2.69 -4.75 1.71
N VAL A 56 2.32 -3.93 2.67
CA VAL A 56 2.96 -2.63 2.94
C VAL A 56 3.39 -2.60 4.39
N VAL A 57 4.71 -2.65 4.64
CA VAL A 57 5.26 -2.43 5.98
C VAL A 57 5.79 -1.01 6.09
N ALA A 58 5.49 -0.30 7.18
CA ALA A 58 5.75 1.13 7.23
C ALA A 58 6.07 1.68 8.63
N ASN A 59 6.57 2.91 8.63
CA ASN A 59 6.71 3.77 9.79
C ASN A 59 6.31 5.20 9.40
N PHE A 60 5.01 5.41 9.20
CA PHE A 60 4.45 6.70 8.84
C PHE A 60 4.46 7.66 10.03
N THR A 61 4.77 8.93 9.79
CA THR A 61 4.57 9.97 10.80
C THR A 61 3.08 10.24 11.01
N LYS A 62 2.66 10.66 12.20
CA LYS A 62 1.24 10.98 12.50
C LYS A 62 0.62 11.96 11.50
N PRO A 63 1.26 13.08 11.11
CA PRO A 63 0.66 14.02 10.15
C PRO A 63 0.39 13.39 8.77
N THR A 64 1.40 12.72 8.20
CA THR A 64 1.28 12.10 6.87
C THR A 64 0.40 10.84 6.91
N GLY A 65 0.46 10.07 8.00
CA GLY A 65 -0.38 8.90 8.20
C GLY A 65 -1.85 9.28 8.23
N LYS A 66 -2.21 10.26 9.05
CA LYS A 66 -3.59 10.76 9.18
C LYS A 66 -4.16 11.27 7.86
N ALA A 67 -3.33 11.91 7.03
CA ALA A 67 -3.77 12.50 5.76
C ALA A 67 -3.77 11.49 4.58
N HIS A 68 -2.85 10.53 4.56
CA HIS A 68 -2.57 9.75 3.36
C HIS A 68 -2.73 8.23 3.51
N TRP A 69 -2.47 7.66 4.70
CA TRP A 69 -2.30 6.22 4.89
C TRP A 69 -3.47 5.41 4.35
N GLN A 70 -4.63 5.55 4.93
CA GLN A 70 -5.81 4.80 4.52
C GLN A 70 -6.20 5.07 3.06
N THR A 71 -6.18 6.36 2.65
CA THR A 71 -6.57 6.74 1.28
C THR A 71 -5.68 6.08 0.23
N LEU A 72 -4.36 6.09 0.44
CA LEU A 72 -3.43 5.45 -0.49
C LEU A 72 -3.61 3.94 -0.52
N LEU A 73 -3.74 3.29 0.64
CA LEU A 73 -3.93 1.85 0.72
C LEU A 73 -5.23 1.39 0.05
N GLN A 74 -6.32 2.11 0.25
CA GLN A 74 -7.58 1.83 -0.43
C GLN A 74 -7.45 2.02 -1.95
N ALA A 75 -6.73 3.06 -2.40
CA ALA A 75 -6.45 3.24 -3.82
C ALA A 75 -5.67 2.03 -4.38
N ARG A 76 -4.61 1.55 -3.68
CA ARG A 76 -3.84 0.36 -4.12
C ARG A 76 -4.72 -0.89 -4.18
N ALA A 77 -5.63 -1.08 -3.24
CA ALA A 77 -6.57 -2.20 -3.26
C ALA A 77 -7.52 -2.14 -4.46
N ILE A 78 -8.14 -0.98 -4.70
CA ILE A 78 -9.18 -0.78 -5.72
C ILE A 78 -8.58 -0.87 -7.12
N GLU A 79 -7.52 -0.10 -7.42
CA GLU A 79 -6.93 -0.02 -8.75
C GLU A 79 -6.27 -1.32 -9.24
N ASN A 80 -5.89 -2.20 -8.29
CA ASN A 80 -5.26 -3.48 -8.58
C ASN A 80 -6.21 -4.67 -8.37
N ALA A 81 -7.40 -4.45 -7.80
CA ALA A 81 -8.32 -5.49 -7.38
C ALA A 81 -7.61 -6.60 -6.57
N CYS A 82 -6.83 -6.19 -5.57
CA CYS A 82 -6.05 -7.04 -4.67
C CYS A 82 -6.43 -6.76 -3.21
N PHE A 83 -6.18 -7.74 -2.32
CA PHE A 83 -6.12 -7.43 -0.90
C PHE A 83 -4.91 -6.57 -0.59
N VAL A 84 -5.03 -5.73 0.45
CA VAL A 84 -3.89 -4.99 1.02
C VAL A 84 -3.77 -5.35 2.49
N ILE A 85 -2.58 -5.79 2.90
CA ILE A 85 -2.18 -5.96 4.30
C ILE A 85 -1.15 -4.88 4.61
N ALA A 86 -1.55 -3.90 5.40
CA ALA A 86 -0.71 -2.77 5.73
C ALA A 86 -0.37 -2.76 7.22
N VAL A 87 0.92 -2.84 7.52
CA VAL A 87 1.44 -2.87 8.90
C VAL A 87 2.27 -1.62 9.15
N ASP A 88 1.82 -0.77 10.06
CA ASP A 88 2.54 0.45 10.43
C ASP A 88 2.96 0.40 11.90
N GLN A 89 4.15 0.93 12.17
CA GLN A 89 4.69 1.00 13.53
C GLN A 89 3.88 1.96 14.39
N VAL A 90 3.90 1.74 15.70
CA VAL A 90 3.28 2.60 16.71
C VAL A 90 4.31 3.20 17.65
N GLY A 91 3.89 4.22 18.39
CA GLY A 91 4.64 4.85 19.48
C GLY A 91 5.59 5.96 19.03
N THR A 92 6.24 6.57 20.02
CA THR A 92 7.15 7.70 19.82
C THR A 92 8.52 7.21 19.38
N LYS A 93 9.02 7.73 18.29
CA LYS A 93 10.37 7.46 17.74
C LYS A 93 11.29 8.60 18.19
N THR A 94 11.73 8.56 19.47
CA THR A 94 12.52 9.64 20.09
C THR A 94 13.79 9.97 19.32
N GLU A 95 14.49 8.95 18.81
CA GLU A 95 15.71 9.12 18.02
C GLU A 95 15.45 9.78 16.65
N LEU A 96 14.26 9.59 16.09
CA LEU A 96 13.84 10.14 14.79
C LEU A 96 13.04 11.44 14.94
N GLY A 97 12.63 11.80 16.17
CA GLY A 97 11.95 13.05 16.47
C GLY A 97 10.47 13.11 16.04
N PHE A 98 9.81 11.97 15.82
CA PHE A 98 8.39 11.93 15.47
C PHE A 98 7.61 10.80 16.16
N ASP A 99 6.29 10.93 16.16
CA ASP A 99 5.36 9.87 16.54
C ASP A 99 4.92 9.07 15.32
N ALA A 100 5.01 7.75 15.41
CA ALA A 100 4.49 6.83 14.40
C ALA A 100 2.96 6.85 14.39
N TYR A 101 2.36 6.66 13.22
CA TYR A 101 0.92 6.76 13.04
C TYR A 101 0.17 5.50 13.46
N GLY A 102 0.74 4.32 13.22
CA GLY A 102 0.07 3.04 13.46
C GLY A 102 -1.02 2.77 12.44
N HIS A 103 -2.21 2.39 12.91
CA HIS A 103 -3.36 2.10 12.05
C HIS A 103 -3.06 0.96 11.06
N THR A 104 -2.43 -0.11 11.56
CA THR A 104 -2.33 -1.39 10.85
C THR A 104 -3.72 -1.82 10.39
N MET A 105 -3.87 -2.18 9.11
CA MET A 105 -5.18 -2.52 8.55
C MET A 105 -5.10 -3.55 7.43
N VAL A 106 -6.25 -4.18 7.19
CA VAL A 106 -6.47 -5.09 6.06
C VAL A 106 -7.62 -4.56 5.22
N ILE A 107 -7.43 -4.51 3.90
CA ILE A 107 -8.38 -3.94 2.94
C ILE A 107 -8.68 -4.99 1.88
N ASP A 108 -9.95 -5.13 1.49
CA ASP A 108 -10.39 -6.05 0.45
C ASP A 108 -10.21 -5.46 -0.97
N PRO A 109 -10.33 -6.29 -2.03
CA PRO A 109 -10.22 -5.83 -3.42
C PRO A 109 -11.26 -4.79 -3.85
N TRP A 110 -12.33 -4.60 -3.07
CA TRP A 110 -13.35 -3.56 -3.30
C TRP A 110 -13.00 -2.23 -2.62
N GLY A 111 -11.93 -2.19 -1.81
CA GLY A 111 -11.48 -1.03 -1.05
C GLY A 111 -12.12 -0.91 0.33
N ARG A 112 -12.81 -1.94 0.85
CA ARG A 112 -13.37 -1.93 2.20
C ARG A 112 -12.29 -2.28 3.21
N VAL A 113 -12.18 -1.52 4.28
CA VAL A 113 -11.37 -1.88 5.43
C VAL A 113 -12.08 -3.03 6.15
N LEU A 114 -11.47 -4.22 6.12
CA LEU A 114 -11.99 -5.41 6.78
C LEU A 114 -11.73 -5.36 8.29
N ALA A 115 -10.57 -4.87 8.67
CA ALA A 115 -10.19 -4.65 10.06
C ALA A 115 -9.05 -3.64 10.16
N SER A 116 -8.97 -2.93 11.30
CA SER A 116 -7.89 -1.99 11.62
C SER A 116 -7.59 -2.00 13.13
N ILE A 117 -6.36 -1.61 13.47
CA ILE A 117 -5.94 -1.30 14.84
C ILE A 117 -5.89 0.22 14.94
N GLU A 118 -6.88 0.83 15.57
CA GLU A 118 -6.98 2.30 15.69
C GLU A 118 -6.25 2.85 16.91
N GLU A 119 -5.89 1.98 17.84
CA GLU A 119 -5.22 2.36 19.08
C GLU A 119 -3.71 2.45 18.88
N ASP A 120 -3.09 3.44 19.57
CA ASP A 120 -1.63 3.66 19.58
C ASP A 120 -0.96 2.64 20.52
N LYS A 121 -1.11 1.35 20.20
CA LYS A 121 -0.54 0.23 20.96
C LYS A 121 -0.07 -0.90 20.06
N GLU A 122 0.91 -1.64 20.53
CA GLU A 122 1.32 -2.90 19.89
C GLU A 122 0.19 -3.93 20.00
N ALA A 123 -0.19 -4.49 18.85
CA ALA A 123 -1.24 -5.50 18.78
C ALA A 123 -1.07 -6.39 17.53
N CYS A 124 -1.74 -7.55 17.55
CA CYS A 124 -1.86 -8.43 16.39
C CYS A 124 -3.27 -8.32 15.81
N LEU A 125 -3.37 -8.26 14.48
CA LEU A 125 -4.61 -8.28 13.74
C LEU A 125 -4.71 -9.60 12.96
N MET A 126 -5.80 -10.33 13.16
CA MET A 126 -6.07 -11.57 12.43
C MET A 126 -7.34 -11.41 11.61
N VAL A 127 -7.25 -11.73 10.32
CA VAL A 127 -8.36 -11.59 9.37
C VAL A 127 -8.35 -12.77 8.40
N ASP A 128 -9.50 -13.40 8.20
CA ASP A 128 -9.69 -14.40 7.16
C ASP A 128 -9.94 -13.72 5.82
N LEU A 129 -9.21 -14.12 4.78
CA LEU A 129 -9.31 -13.55 3.43
C LEU A 129 -9.97 -14.58 2.49
N ASP A 130 -11.12 -14.22 1.92
CA ASP A 130 -11.73 -14.97 0.80
C ASP A 130 -11.07 -14.55 -0.52
N LEU A 131 -10.02 -15.26 -0.92
CA LEU A 131 -9.28 -14.96 -2.16
C LEU A 131 -10.16 -15.04 -3.42
N SER A 132 -11.32 -15.74 -3.37
CA SER A 132 -12.26 -15.77 -4.49
C SER A 132 -12.84 -14.39 -4.81
N LEU A 133 -12.78 -13.45 -3.86
CA LEU A 133 -13.23 -12.07 -4.07
C LEU A 133 -12.41 -11.33 -5.14
N ILE A 134 -11.13 -11.67 -5.28
CA ILE A 134 -10.24 -11.10 -6.30
C ILE A 134 -10.82 -11.34 -7.70
N SER A 135 -11.11 -12.60 -8.01
CA SER A 135 -11.66 -12.96 -9.33
C SER A 135 -13.04 -12.35 -9.58
N LYS A 136 -13.88 -12.28 -8.54
CA LYS A 136 -15.20 -11.63 -8.61
C LYS A 136 -15.07 -10.15 -8.96
N VAL A 137 -14.20 -9.42 -8.24
CA VAL A 137 -13.98 -7.98 -8.48
C VAL A 137 -13.36 -7.74 -9.85
N ARG A 138 -12.34 -8.50 -10.25
CA ARG A 138 -11.70 -8.39 -11.58
C ARG A 138 -12.66 -8.70 -12.74
N THR A 139 -13.65 -9.56 -12.51
CA THR A 139 -14.70 -9.83 -13.50
C THR A 139 -15.70 -8.69 -13.58
N GLN A 140 -16.09 -8.14 -12.43
CA GLN A 140 -17.07 -7.06 -12.34
C GLN A 140 -16.51 -5.72 -12.83
N ILE A 141 -15.25 -5.44 -12.49
CA ILE A 141 -14.52 -4.21 -12.87
C ILE A 141 -13.15 -4.63 -13.41
N PRO A 142 -13.03 -4.92 -14.72
CA PRO A 142 -11.80 -5.44 -15.33
C PRO A 142 -10.77 -4.32 -15.60
N ILE A 143 -10.30 -3.63 -14.55
CA ILE A 143 -9.43 -2.45 -14.63
C ILE A 143 -8.19 -2.75 -15.47
N LEU A 144 -7.39 -3.75 -15.08
CA LEU A 144 -6.14 -4.10 -15.76
C LEU A 144 -6.31 -4.49 -17.20
N LYS A 145 -7.48 -5.05 -17.58
CA LYS A 145 -7.79 -5.42 -18.97
C LYS A 145 -8.20 -4.22 -19.81
N ASN A 146 -8.79 -3.22 -19.19
CA ASN A 146 -9.32 -2.03 -19.88
C ASN A 146 -8.31 -0.89 -19.96
N GLU A 147 -7.17 -1.02 -19.30
CA GLU A 147 -6.09 -0.03 -19.36
C GLU A 147 -5.50 0.04 -20.77
N ARG A 148 -5.21 1.24 -21.22
CA ARG A 148 -4.63 1.52 -22.54
C ARG A 148 -3.36 2.34 -22.34
N GLU A 149 -2.21 1.66 -22.37
CA GLU A 149 -0.89 2.30 -22.21
C GLU A 149 -0.47 3.11 -23.45
N GLU A 150 -1.08 2.84 -24.61
CA GLU A 150 -0.72 3.43 -25.89
C GLU A 150 -1.30 4.83 -26.15
N LEU A 151 -2.11 5.35 -25.21
CA LEU A 151 -2.75 6.65 -25.38
C LEU A 151 -1.76 7.80 -25.16
N GLU A 152 -1.70 8.72 -26.13
CA GLU A 152 -0.90 9.94 -26.04
C GLU A 152 -1.61 11.03 -25.22
N VAL A 153 -0.83 11.88 -24.59
CA VAL A 153 -1.34 13.07 -23.89
C VAL A 153 -1.36 14.27 -24.85
N HIS A 154 -2.54 14.80 -25.12
CA HIS A 154 -2.68 16.06 -25.85
C HIS A 154 -2.75 17.24 -24.88
N ALA A 155 -1.74 18.09 -24.87
CA ALA A 155 -1.71 19.31 -24.05
C ALA A 155 -2.25 20.49 -24.87
N PHE A 156 -3.24 21.21 -24.35
CA PHE A 156 -3.77 22.44 -24.94
C PHE A 156 -3.27 23.62 -24.10
N HIS A 157 -2.72 24.64 -24.78
CA HIS A 157 -2.29 25.89 -24.17
C HIS A 157 -3.14 27.02 -24.72
N GLU A 158 -3.66 27.89 -23.85
CA GLU A 158 -4.35 29.13 -24.21
C GLU A 158 -3.34 30.28 -24.37
#